data_010e6ec46e3b5bb97aa109265387f2c3
#
_entry.id   010e6ec46e3b5bb97aa109265387f2c3
#
_cell.length_a   1.000
_cell.length_b   1.000
_cell.length_c   1.000
_cell.angle_alpha   90.00
_cell.angle_beta   90.00
_cell.angle_gamma   90.00
#
_symmetry.space_group_name_H-M   'P 1'
#
loop_
_entity.id
_entity.type
_entity.pdbx_description
1 polymer ?
#
loop_
_entity_poly.entity_id
_entity_poly.type
_entity_poly.pdbx_seq_one_letter_code
_entity_poly.pdbx_strand_id
1 'polypeptide(L)'
;MLLSFAIIGCGNIAKRHAEQIQEVGNLVAVCDIIRSKAEELGKKYNAEIFSSIEELFANKKGIDVAVICTPNGLHAAHSVISLQAGCHVLCEKPMAINSSDCRMMIQETEKAGKHLFVVKQNRFNPPVVAVKKLLDEKKLGNIYSIQLNCFWNRNAKYYENSWKGTMALDGGTLFTQFSHFIDLLYWMFGDVKQVKGFKKNAAHQNIIEFEDTGVVILEFENGVIGAINYTVNSFQKNMEGSLTIFGEKGTVKIGGQYLNELEYQQIESYVISNLPAGNKANEYGSYQGSMSNHDKVYKNLVDVINNNAAMAAGSRDGLKTVEIIERIYAAAENLQ
;
A
#
# COMPACT_ATOMS: atom_id res chain seq x y z
N MET A 1 -25.22 5.78 -7.74
CA MET A 1 -25.77 5.86 -6.36
C MET A 1 -24.72 6.50 -5.46
N LEU A 2 -25.12 7.35 -4.50
CA LEU A 2 -24.21 7.91 -3.51
C LEU A 2 -23.96 6.85 -2.43
N LEU A 3 -22.70 6.43 -2.25
CA LEU A 3 -22.33 5.35 -1.32
C LEU A 3 -22.20 5.85 0.12
N SER A 4 -22.59 5.01 1.08
CA SER A 4 -22.45 5.24 2.53
C SER A 4 -21.20 4.50 3.05
N PHE A 5 -20.32 5.23 3.69
CA PHE A 5 -19.03 4.73 4.16
C PHE A 5 -18.95 4.68 5.69
N ALA A 6 -18.25 3.67 6.21
CA ALA A 6 -17.79 3.66 7.59
C ALA A 6 -16.25 3.56 7.62
N ILE A 7 -15.59 4.29 8.53
CA ILE A 7 -14.14 4.17 8.77
C ILE A 7 -13.90 3.39 10.06
N ILE A 8 -13.06 2.36 9.98
CA ILE A 8 -12.64 1.51 11.09
C ILE A 8 -11.15 1.75 11.35
N GLY A 9 -10.84 2.37 12.50
CA GLY A 9 -9.55 2.93 12.84
C GLY A 9 -9.44 4.41 12.46
N CYS A 10 -9.47 5.31 13.45
CA CYS A 10 -9.46 6.77 13.26
C CYS A 10 -8.05 7.38 13.46
N GLY A 11 -7.01 6.68 12.96
CA GLY A 11 -5.63 7.15 12.99
C GLY A 11 -5.33 8.23 11.92
N ASN A 12 -4.05 8.53 11.71
CA ASN A 12 -3.62 9.59 10.79
C ASN A 12 -4.13 9.40 9.35
N ILE A 13 -4.11 8.15 8.85
CA ILE A 13 -4.56 7.88 7.47
C ILE A 13 -6.07 8.01 7.32
N ALA A 14 -6.85 7.77 8.36
CA ALA A 14 -8.30 7.90 8.34
C ALA A 14 -8.76 9.32 7.97
N LYS A 15 -7.99 10.35 8.33
CA LYS A 15 -8.28 11.75 7.97
C LYS A 15 -8.27 11.94 6.45
N ARG A 16 -7.33 11.31 5.74
CA ARG A 16 -7.27 11.31 4.26
C ARG A 16 -8.45 10.59 3.65
N HIS A 17 -8.80 9.43 4.20
CA HIS A 17 -9.97 8.69 3.73
C HIS A 17 -11.26 9.50 3.93
N ALA A 18 -11.43 10.13 5.10
CA ALA A 18 -12.60 10.96 5.36
C ALA A 18 -12.72 12.16 4.40
N GLU A 19 -11.59 12.81 4.04
CA GLU A 19 -11.55 13.87 3.03
C GLU A 19 -12.04 13.35 1.66
N GLN A 20 -11.57 12.19 1.23
CA GLN A 20 -11.97 11.62 -0.06
C GLN A 20 -13.42 11.12 -0.08
N ILE A 21 -13.90 10.58 1.03
CA ILE A 21 -15.30 10.14 1.15
C ILE A 21 -16.25 11.30 0.92
N GLN A 22 -15.94 12.50 1.41
CA GLN A 22 -16.81 13.69 1.20
C GLN A 22 -16.97 14.07 -0.28
N GLU A 23 -16.00 13.73 -1.13
CA GLU A 23 -16.07 14.01 -2.57
C GLU A 23 -16.91 12.98 -3.33
N VAL A 24 -17.09 11.76 -2.80
CA VAL A 24 -17.69 10.65 -3.54
C VAL A 24 -18.87 9.97 -2.85
N GLY A 25 -19.16 10.31 -1.58
CA GLY A 25 -20.18 9.65 -0.79
C GLY A 25 -20.43 10.30 0.55
N ASN A 26 -21.01 9.56 1.48
CA ASN A 26 -21.30 10.00 2.84
C ASN A 26 -20.53 9.18 3.86
N LEU A 27 -19.78 9.82 4.74
CA LEU A 27 -19.22 9.18 5.93
C LEU A 27 -20.33 9.10 6.99
N VAL A 28 -20.90 7.91 7.19
CA VAL A 28 -22.05 7.71 8.09
C VAL A 28 -21.67 7.17 9.46
N ALA A 29 -20.47 6.57 9.60
CA ALA A 29 -20.00 6.01 10.85
C ALA A 29 -18.47 6.02 10.95
N VAL A 30 -17.96 6.13 12.15
CA VAL A 30 -16.53 5.99 12.50
C VAL A 30 -16.38 5.11 13.73
N CYS A 31 -15.33 4.29 13.76
CA CYS A 31 -15.06 3.35 14.83
C CYS A 31 -13.58 3.37 15.22
N ASP A 32 -13.30 3.55 16.50
CA ASP A 32 -11.95 3.41 17.08
C ASP A 32 -12.03 3.03 18.57
N ILE A 33 -11.16 2.14 19.02
CA ILE A 33 -11.04 1.76 20.44
C ILE A 33 -10.60 2.95 21.30
N ILE A 34 -9.93 3.95 20.71
CA ILE A 34 -9.57 5.21 21.35
C ILE A 34 -10.66 6.22 21.05
N ARG A 35 -11.64 6.32 21.96
CA ARG A 35 -12.85 7.13 21.80
C ARG A 35 -12.58 8.57 21.34
N SER A 36 -11.55 9.23 21.87
CA SER A 36 -11.21 10.60 21.47
C SER A 36 -10.88 10.76 19.98
N LYS A 37 -10.25 9.74 19.36
CA LYS A 37 -9.97 9.75 17.92
C LYS A 37 -11.24 9.60 17.09
N ALA A 38 -12.13 8.70 17.51
CA ALA A 38 -13.43 8.53 16.86
C ALA A 38 -14.28 9.80 16.98
N GLU A 39 -14.28 10.45 18.16
CA GLU A 39 -14.99 11.71 18.39
C GLU A 39 -14.46 12.88 17.55
N GLU A 40 -13.13 13.01 17.40
CA GLU A 40 -12.53 14.04 16.53
C GLU A 40 -13.05 13.90 15.09
N LEU A 41 -12.99 12.71 14.55
CA LEU A 41 -13.39 12.44 13.17
C LEU A 41 -14.91 12.49 13.01
N GLY A 42 -15.66 11.86 13.91
CA GLY A 42 -17.11 11.80 13.87
C GLY A 42 -17.77 13.19 13.97
N LYS A 43 -17.29 14.04 14.88
CA LYS A 43 -17.79 15.43 15.01
C LYS A 43 -17.49 16.27 13.77
N LYS A 44 -16.28 16.11 13.18
CA LYS A 44 -15.88 16.86 11.99
C LYS A 44 -16.76 16.55 10.78
N TYR A 45 -17.18 15.31 10.62
CA TYR A 45 -17.91 14.85 9.45
C TYR A 45 -19.37 14.47 9.73
N ASN A 46 -19.88 14.77 10.93
CA ASN A 46 -21.23 14.44 11.38
C ASN A 46 -21.57 12.94 11.22
N ALA A 47 -20.60 12.06 11.56
CA ALA A 47 -20.72 10.61 11.50
C ALA A 47 -21.00 10.03 12.89
N GLU A 48 -21.77 8.94 12.96
CA GLU A 48 -22.01 8.22 14.22
C GLU A 48 -20.71 7.59 14.73
N ILE A 49 -20.55 7.54 16.06
CA ILE A 49 -19.31 7.18 16.74
C ILE A 49 -19.48 5.85 17.47
N PHE A 50 -18.61 4.90 17.20
CA PHE A 50 -18.61 3.57 17.80
C PHE A 50 -17.25 3.24 18.41
N SER A 51 -17.24 2.41 19.48
CA SER A 51 -16.03 2.02 20.21
C SER A 51 -15.45 0.69 19.74
N SER A 52 -16.24 -0.13 19.06
CA SER A 52 -15.80 -1.40 18.44
C SER A 52 -16.50 -1.68 17.13
N ILE A 53 -15.92 -2.52 16.31
CA ILE A 53 -16.48 -2.92 15.03
C ILE A 53 -17.76 -3.74 15.21
N GLU A 54 -17.84 -4.53 16.27
CA GLU A 54 -19.03 -5.31 16.65
C GLU A 54 -20.18 -4.37 17.02
N GLU A 55 -19.93 -3.35 17.85
CA GLU A 55 -20.90 -2.33 18.20
C GLU A 55 -21.42 -1.60 16.95
N LEU A 56 -20.50 -1.24 16.05
CA LEU A 56 -20.84 -0.57 14.80
C LEU A 56 -21.84 -1.41 13.99
N PHE A 57 -21.51 -2.65 13.65
CA PHE A 57 -22.38 -3.47 12.78
C PHE A 57 -23.64 -4.01 13.47
N ALA A 58 -23.66 -4.08 14.81
CA ALA A 58 -24.88 -4.37 15.57
C ALA A 58 -25.90 -3.25 15.47
N ASN A 59 -25.46 -1.99 15.51
CA ASN A 59 -26.34 -0.82 15.66
C ASN A 59 -26.51 -0.01 14.37
N LYS A 60 -25.58 -0.05 13.41
CA LYS A 60 -25.65 0.72 12.18
C LYS A 60 -25.87 -0.17 10.95
N LYS A 61 -26.95 0.13 10.23
CA LYS A 61 -27.28 -0.53 8.95
C LYS A 61 -27.08 0.45 7.79
N GLY A 62 -27.06 -0.07 6.56
CA GLY A 62 -26.96 0.74 5.35
C GLY A 62 -25.56 1.30 5.10
N ILE A 63 -24.52 0.58 5.53
CA ILE A 63 -23.13 0.86 5.15
C ILE A 63 -22.82 0.09 3.88
N ASP A 64 -22.47 0.79 2.80
CA ASP A 64 -22.09 0.17 1.54
C ASP A 64 -20.62 -0.24 1.53
N VAL A 65 -19.73 0.59 2.12
CA VAL A 65 -18.28 0.39 2.12
C VAL A 65 -17.70 0.59 3.51
N ALA A 66 -16.97 -0.40 4.00
CA ALA A 66 -16.12 -0.31 5.20
C ALA A 66 -14.68 0.00 4.78
N VAL A 67 -14.10 1.06 5.34
CA VAL A 67 -12.72 1.49 5.10
C VAL A 67 -11.87 1.07 6.29
N ILE A 68 -10.93 0.15 6.09
CA ILE A 68 -10.11 -0.42 7.15
C ILE A 68 -8.80 0.36 7.24
N CYS A 69 -8.64 1.10 8.36
CA CYS A 69 -7.51 1.98 8.67
C CYS A 69 -6.83 1.62 10.01
N THR A 70 -7.04 0.42 10.48
CA THR A 70 -6.48 -0.12 11.72
C THR A 70 -5.00 -0.52 11.56
N PRO A 71 -4.28 -0.96 12.61
CA PRO A 71 -2.96 -1.56 12.46
C PRO A 71 -2.95 -2.76 11.49
N ASN A 72 -1.85 -2.97 10.77
CA ASN A 72 -1.76 -3.97 9.69
C ASN A 72 -2.21 -5.38 10.10
N GLY A 73 -1.81 -5.83 11.31
CA GLY A 73 -2.17 -7.15 11.83
C GLY A 73 -3.66 -7.35 12.10
N LEU A 74 -4.45 -6.26 12.11
CA LEU A 74 -5.91 -6.29 12.31
C LEU A 74 -6.71 -6.18 11.01
N HIS A 75 -6.06 -5.90 9.89
CA HIS A 75 -6.73 -5.68 8.61
C HIS A 75 -7.61 -6.86 8.21
N ALA A 76 -7.10 -8.08 8.36
CA ALA A 76 -7.82 -9.29 7.97
C ALA A 76 -9.10 -9.49 8.80
N ALA A 77 -8.98 -9.46 10.12
CA ALA A 77 -10.13 -9.65 11.01
C ALA A 77 -11.23 -8.62 10.75
N HIS A 78 -10.85 -7.34 10.68
CA HIS A 78 -11.83 -6.26 10.46
C HIS A 78 -12.43 -6.28 9.05
N SER A 79 -11.66 -6.67 8.03
CA SER A 79 -12.19 -6.86 6.68
C SER A 79 -13.20 -8.01 6.62
N VAL A 80 -12.90 -9.15 7.24
CA VAL A 80 -13.82 -10.31 7.30
C VAL A 80 -15.14 -9.93 7.99
N ILE A 81 -15.08 -9.30 9.17
CA ILE A 81 -16.28 -8.85 9.89
C ILE A 81 -17.11 -7.90 9.00
N SER A 82 -16.46 -6.98 8.29
CA SER A 82 -17.13 -6.02 7.40
C SER A 82 -17.80 -6.69 6.20
N LEU A 83 -17.13 -7.68 5.59
CA LEU A 83 -17.69 -8.49 4.49
C LEU A 83 -18.90 -9.29 4.95
N GLN A 84 -18.83 -9.92 6.13
CA GLN A 84 -19.93 -10.66 6.75
C GLN A 84 -21.13 -9.76 7.09
N ALA A 85 -20.88 -8.48 7.40
CA ALA A 85 -21.92 -7.49 7.58
C ALA A 85 -22.55 -7.01 6.25
N GLY A 86 -22.08 -7.51 5.10
CA GLY A 86 -22.60 -7.20 3.77
C GLY A 86 -22.01 -5.94 3.14
N CYS A 87 -20.88 -5.43 3.63
CA CYS A 87 -20.21 -4.27 3.08
C CYS A 87 -19.18 -4.67 2.01
N HIS A 88 -18.96 -3.81 1.01
CA HIS A 88 -17.68 -3.79 0.29
C HIS A 88 -16.59 -3.31 1.23
N VAL A 89 -15.33 -3.67 0.96
CA VAL A 89 -14.20 -3.28 1.81
C VAL A 89 -13.15 -2.52 0.99
N LEU A 90 -12.71 -1.37 1.52
CA LEU A 90 -11.47 -0.72 1.11
C LEU A 90 -10.45 -0.90 2.24
N CYS A 91 -9.45 -1.76 2.02
CA CYS A 91 -8.42 -2.06 3.01
C CYS A 91 -7.16 -1.24 2.76
N GLU A 92 -6.63 -0.59 3.80
CA GLU A 92 -5.30 0.00 3.75
C GLU A 92 -4.23 -1.07 3.50
N LYS A 93 -3.08 -0.61 3.06
CA LYS A 93 -1.93 -1.48 2.80
C LYS A 93 -1.06 -1.67 4.06
N PRO A 94 -0.42 -2.84 4.19
CA PRO A 94 -0.59 -4.05 3.41
C PRO A 94 -1.97 -4.66 3.61
N MET A 95 -2.44 -5.51 2.67
CA MET A 95 -3.74 -6.19 2.82
C MET A 95 -3.84 -6.99 4.12
N ALA A 96 -2.76 -7.69 4.47
CA ALA A 96 -2.51 -8.36 5.74
C ALA A 96 -1.00 -8.52 5.94
N ILE A 97 -0.58 -9.08 7.07
CA ILE A 97 0.84 -9.34 7.37
C ILE A 97 1.25 -10.81 7.12
N ASN A 98 0.34 -11.61 6.61
CA ASN A 98 0.61 -12.96 6.12
C ASN A 98 -0.37 -13.37 5.01
N SER A 99 0.04 -14.31 4.17
CA SER A 99 -0.73 -14.73 3.01
C SER A 99 -1.92 -15.62 3.35
N SER A 100 -1.92 -16.30 4.49
CA SER A 100 -3.08 -17.10 4.95
C SER A 100 -4.27 -16.20 5.27
N ASP A 101 -4.04 -15.07 5.94
CA ASP A 101 -5.05 -14.06 6.21
C ASP A 101 -5.57 -13.42 4.92
N CYS A 102 -4.70 -13.13 3.96
CA CYS A 102 -5.12 -12.65 2.64
C CYS A 102 -6.06 -13.65 1.95
N ARG A 103 -5.75 -14.95 1.99
CA ARG A 103 -6.61 -15.99 1.41
C ARG A 103 -7.96 -16.09 2.11
N MET A 104 -7.99 -15.97 3.43
CA MET A 104 -9.23 -15.93 4.21
C MET A 104 -10.08 -14.71 3.81
N MET A 105 -9.49 -13.53 3.67
CA MET A 105 -10.18 -12.33 3.19
C MET A 105 -10.77 -12.53 1.78
N ILE A 106 -10.03 -13.16 0.86
CA ILE A 106 -10.51 -13.47 -0.50
C ILE A 106 -11.71 -14.42 -0.45
N GLN A 107 -11.62 -15.50 0.30
CA GLN A 107 -12.71 -16.47 0.45
C GLN A 107 -13.97 -15.82 1.00
N GLU A 108 -13.82 -14.95 2.00
CA GLU A 108 -14.97 -14.25 2.56
C GLU A 108 -15.56 -13.22 1.59
N THR A 109 -14.72 -12.56 0.78
CA THR A 109 -15.15 -11.66 -0.30
C THR A 109 -16.04 -12.37 -1.30
N GLU A 110 -15.63 -13.59 -1.72
CA GLU A 110 -16.41 -14.43 -2.65
C GLU A 110 -17.74 -14.88 -2.04
N LYS A 111 -17.74 -15.34 -0.78
CA LYS A 111 -18.96 -15.75 -0.07
C LYS A 111 -19.94 -14.61 0.11
N ALA A 112 -19.45 -13.42 0.44
CA ALA A 112 -20.29 -12.23 0.63
C ALA A 112 -20.81 -11.65 -0.69
N GLY A 113 -20.26 -12.02 -1.85
CA GLY A 113 -20.57 -11.42 -3.14
C GLY A 113 -20.25 -9.92 -3.20
N LYS A 114 -19.18 -9.52 -2.50
CA LYS A 114 -18.75 -8.12 -2.37
C LYS A 114 -17.40 -7.90 -3.04
N HIS A 115 -16.91 -6.68 -3.03
CA HIS A 115 -15.57 -6.32 -3.50
C HIS A 115 -14.65 -6.01 -2.34
N LEU A 116 -13.40 -6.46 -2.45
CA LEU A 116 -12.30 -6.10 -1.56
C LEU A 116 -11.23 -5.35 -2.37
N PHE A 117 -11.17 -4.05 -2.15
CA PHE A 117 -10.16 -3.15 -2.70
C PHE A 117 -8.99 -3.04 -1.75
N VAL A 118 -7.78 -2.93 -2.29
CA VAL A 118 -6.56 -2.65 -1.51
C VAL A 118 -5.98 -1.32 -1.97
N VAL A 119 -5.62 -0.46 -1.01
CA VAL A 119 -5.06 0.86 -1.33
C VAL A 119 -3.68 0.71 -1.97
N LYS A 120 -3.55 1.06 -3.25
CA LYS A 120 -2.32 1.00 -4.05
C LYS A 120 -2.07 2.32 -4.78
N GLN A 121 -2.08 3.43 -4.03
CA GLN A 121 -2.05 4.78 -4.59
C GLN A 121 -0.81 5.07 -5.44
N ASN A 122 0.34 4.40 -5.23
CA ASN A 122 1.55 4.61 -6.03
C ASN A 122 1.40 4.15 -7.49
N ARG A 123 0.46 3.24 -7.79
CA ARG A 123 0.13 2.87 -9.18
C ARG A 123 -0.38 4.05 -10.01
N PHE A 124 -0.85 5.11 -9.35
CA PHE A 124 -1.38 6.32 -9.98
C PHE A 124 -0.38 7.46 -10.08
N ASN A 125 0.86 7.30 -9.66
CA ASN A 125 1.91 8.30 -9.89
C ASN A 125 2.12 8.46 -11.40
N PRO A 126 2.11 9.69 -11.95
CA PRO A 126 2.20 9.89 -13.39
C PRO A 126 3.38 9.18 -14.08
N PRO A 127 4.62 9.22 -13.56
CA PRO A 127 5.72 8.49 -14.19
C PRO A 127 5.55 6.97 -14.08
N VAL A 128 4.92 6.47 -13.00
CA VAL A 128 4.62 5.03 -12.83
C VAL A 128 3.61 4.56 -13.88
N VAL A 129 2.54 5.32 -14.09
CA VAL A 129 1.53 5.06 -15.13
C VAL A 129 2.17 5.05 -16.52
N ALA A 130 3.01 6.03 -16.82
CA ALA A 130 3.66 6.14 -18.12
C ALA A 130 4.61 4.96 -18.39
N VAL A 131 5.41 4.57 -17.41
CA VAL A 131 6.35 3.45 -17.55
C VAL A 131 5.60 2.12 -17.62
N LYS A 132 4.53 1.93 -16.84
CA LYS A 132 3.68 0.72 -16.98
C LYS A 132 3.12 0.59 -18.39
N LYS A 133 2.64 1.69 -18.97
CA LYS A 133 2.18 1.69 -20.37
C LYS A 133 3.26 1.29 -21.35
N LEU A 134 4.51 1.75 -21.19
CA LEU A 134 5.64 1.32 -22.04
C LEU A 134 5.92 -0.17 -21.93
N LEU A 135 5.83 -0.74 -20.72
CA LEU A 135 6.00 -2.18 -20.50
C LEU A 135 4.88 -2.98 -21.18
N ASP A 136 3.62 -2.55 -21.03
CA ASP A 136 2.46 -3.20 -21.65
C ASP A 136 2.52 -3.15 -23.20
N GLU A 137 2.97 -2.02 -23.74
CA GLU A 137 3.19 -1.82 -25.17
C GLU A 137 4.52 -2.42 -25.69
N LYS A 138 5.31 -3.09 -24.81
CA LYS A 138 6.62 -3.69 -25.11
C LYS A 138 7.64 -2.72 -25.75
N LYS A 139 7.52 -1.42 -25.48
CA LYS A 139 8.39 -0.39 -26.04
C LYS A 139 9.83 -0.43 -25.51
N LEU A 140 10.04 -1.07 -24.36
CA LEU A 140 11.38 -1.29 -23.82
C LEU A 140 12.03 -2.59 -24.33
N GLY A 141 11.33 -3.37 -25.19
CA GLY A 141 11.77 -4.70 -25.62
C GLY A 141 11.79 -5.71 -24.46
N ASN A 142 12.69 -6.68 -24.53
CA ASN A 142 12.93 -7.63 -23.45
C ASN A 142 13.54 -6.89 -22.26
N ILE A 143 12.98 -7.09 -21.06
CA ILE A 143 13.53 -6.50 -19.84
C ILE A 143 14.64 -7.43 -19.34
N TYR A 144 15.82 -6.88 -19.12
CA TYR A 144 16.99 -7.62 -18.65
C TYR A 144 17.09 -7.62 -17.13
N SER A 145 17.01 -6.42 -16.54
CA SER A 145 17.12 -6.28 -15.08
C SER A 145 16.41 -5.04 -14.55
N ILE A 146 16.18 -5.04 -13.24
CA ILE A 146 15.61 -3.90 -12.52
C ILE A 146 16.40 -3.60 -11.24
N GLN A 147 16.33 -2.36 -10.79
CA GLN A 147 16.83 -1.95 -9.47
C GLN A 147 15.79 -1.12 -8.76
N LEU A 148 15.40 -1.56 -7.57
CA LEU A 148 14.49 -0.87 -6.69
C LEU A 148 15.25 -0.35 -5.46
N ASN A 149 15.18 0.95 -5.21
CA ASN A 149 15.76 1.58 -4.02
C ASN A 149 14.67 2.22 -3.16
N CYS A 150 14.71 1.94 -1.87
CA CYS A 150 13.75 2.39 -0.88
C CYS A 150 14.51 2.93 0.34
N PHE A 151 14.91 4.21 0.32
CA PHE A 151 15.77 4.83 1.32
C PHE A 151 15.01 5.93 2.07
N TRP A 152 14.35 5.52 3.15
CA TRP A 152 13.54 6.41 3.98
C TRP A 152 14.14 6.61 5.37
N ASN A 153 13.63 7.59 6.09
CA ASN A 153 13.96 7.83 7.49
C ASN A 153 12.78 7.48 8.38
N ARG A 154 13.01 6.64 9.37
CA ARG A 154 12.13 6.43 10.51
C ARG A 154 12.99 6.40 11.76
N ASN A 155 12.94 7.47 12.53
CA ASN A 155 13.69 7.56 13.79
C ASN A 155 12.94 6.87 14.94
N ALA A 156 13.56 6.73 16.10
CA ALA A 156 12.97 6.11 17.28
C ALA A 156 11.59 6.70 17.64
N LYS A 157 11.42 8.03 17.52
CA LYS A 157 10.16 8.72 17.83
C LYS A 157 8.99 8.24 16.96
N TYR A 158 9.26 7.74 15.75
CA TYR A 158 8.23 7.18 14.88
C TYR A 158 7.57 5.93 15.47
N TYR A 159 8.33 5.18 16.26
CA TYR A 159 7.92 3.91 16.88
C TYR A 159 7.41 4.09 18.31
N GLU A 160 7.73 5.19 18.98
CA GLU A 160 7.35 5.44 20.38
C GLU A 160 5.82 5.47 20.57
N ASN A 161 5.36 4.79 21.63
CA ASN A 161 3.94 4.74 22.02
C ASN A 161 2.99 4.36 20.88
N SER A 162 3.44 3.46 20.01
CA SER A 162 2.75 3.06 18.79
C SER A 162 2.69 1.53 18.67
N TRP A 163 1.76 1.04 17.87
CA TRP A 163 1.73 -0.37 17.43
C TRP A 163 2.87 -0.70 16.43
N LYS A 164 3.47 0.32 15.85
CA LYS A 164 4.57 0.18 14.89
C LYS A 164 5.80 -0.39 15.57
N GLY A 165 6.57 -1.16 14.81
CA GLY A 165 7.76 -1.83 15.31
C GLY A 165 7.50 -3.20 15.92
N THR A 166 6.25 -3.65 16.08
CA THR A 166 5.92 -4.99 16.59
C THR A 166 5.64 -5.98 15.44
N MET A 167 6.09 -7.22 15.55
CA MET A 167 5.79 -8.25 14.54
C MET A 167 4.28 -8.50 14.41
N ALA A 168 3.55 -8.47 15.52
CA ALA A 168 2.13 -8.80 15.56
C ALA A 168 1.24 -7.79 14.84
N LEU A 169 1.57 -6.50 14.88
CA LEU A 169 0.71 -5.45 14.33
C LEU A 169 1.31 -4.71 13.13
N ASP A 170 2.64 -4.64 13.05
CA ASP A 170 3.36 -3.99 11.94
C ASP A 170 3.76 -5.00 10.85
N GLY A 171 4.31 -6.15 11.26
CA GLY A 171 4.73 -7.25 10.40
C GLY A 171 6.15 -7.13 9.87
N GLY A 172 6.73 -5.93 9.82
CA GLY A 172 8.08 -5.68 9.32
C GLY A 172 8.21 -4.46 8.40
N THR A 173 9.42 -4.04 8.14
CA THR A 173 9.73 -2.84 7.36
C THR A 173 9.13 -2.91 5.95
N LEU A 174 9.23 -4.05 5.27
CA LEU A 174 8.68 -4.20 3.92
C LEU A 174 7.15 -4.12 3.90
N PHE A 175 6.46 -4.61 4.93
CA PHE A 175 5.00 -4.51 5.03
C PHE A 175 4.53 -3.07 5.19
N THR A 176 5.03 -2.36 6.19
CA THR A 176 4.53 -1.03 6.53
C THR A 176 5.08 0.06 5.64
N GLN A 177 6.41 0.07 5.41
CA GLN A 177 7.05 1.18 4.68
C GLN A 177 7.05 0.96 3.17
N PHE A 178 7.34 -0.26 2.70
CA PHE A 178 7.72 -0.49 1.31
C PHE A 178 6.79 -1.42 0.53
N SER A 179 5.64 -1.84 1.09
CA SER A 179 4.68 -2.69 0.37
C SER A 179 4.15 -2.10 -0.94
N HIS A 180 4.08 -0.77 -1.07
CA HIS A 180 3.76 -0.11 -2.33
C HIS A 180 4.81 -0.35 -3.42
N PHE A 181 6.08 -0.41 -3.04
CA PHE A 181 7.18 -0.66 -3.97
C PHE A 181 7.19 -2.12 -4.43
N ILE A 182 6.98 -3.04 -3.49
CA ILE A 182 6.86 -4.47 -3.82
C ILE A 182 5.63 -4.74 -4.70
N ASP A 183 4.53 -4.04 -4.46
CA ASP A 183 3.35 -4.09 -5.32
C ASP A 183 3.65 -3.70 -6.77
N LEU A 184 4.43 -2.63 -6.97
CA LEU A 184 4.82 -2.21 -8.31
C LEU A 184 5.69 -3.25 -9.02
N LEU A 185 6.55 -3.97 -8.29
CA LEU A 185 7.33 -5.06 -8.88
C LEU A 185 6.42 -6.17 -9.41
N TYR A 186 5.46 -6.62 -8.60
CA TYR A 186 4.48 -7.61 -9.06
C TYR A 186 3.65 -7.09 -10.24
N TRP A 187 3.13 -5.88 -10.15
CA TRP A 187 2.27 -5.29 -11.18
C TRP A 187 2.98 -5.08 -12.53
N MET A 188 4.27 -4.80 -12.50
CA MET A 188 5.07 -4.55 -13.70
C MET A 188 5.74 -5.79 -14.28
N PHE A 189 6.20 -6.71 -13.42
CA PHE A 189 7.07 -7.83 -13.84
C PHE A 189 6.49 -9.21 -13.52
N GLY A 190 5.39 -9.30 -12.78
CA GLY A 190 4.74 -10.56 -12.42
C GLY A 190 5.31 -11.22 -11.17
N ASP A 191 5.09 -12.53 -11.05
CA ASP A 191 5.49 -13.33 -9.90
C ASP A 191 7.00 -13.52 -9.80
N VAL A 192 7.48 -13.61 -8.56
CA VAL A 192 8.88 -13.87 -8.24
C VAL A 192 9.12 -15.38 -8.17
N LYS A 193 10.14 -15.87 -8.88
CA LYS A 193 10.55 -17.27 -8.92
C LYS A 193 11.55 -17.62 -7.81
N GLN A 194 12.55 -16.77 -7.58
CA GLN A 194 13.59 -16.99 -6.59
C GLN A 194 13.98 -15.70 -5.87
N VAL A 195 14.35 -15.83 -4.60
CA VAL A 195 14.79 -14.73 -3.73
C VAL A 195 16.04 -15.16 -2.98
N LYS A 196 17.01 -14.24 -2.82
CA LYS A 196 18.15 -14.34 -1.88
C LYS A 196 18.46 -12.95 -1.32
N GLY A 197 19.04 -12.87 -0.15
CA GLY A 197 19.40 -11.56 0.40
C GLY A 197 19.88 -11.61 1.84
N PHE A 198 20.13 -10.42 2.36
CA PHE A 198 20.50 -10.18 3.74
C PHE A 198 19.65 -9.09 4.32
N LYS A 199 19.35 -9.19 5.60
CA LYS A 199 18.62 -8.18 6.37
C LYS A 199 19.25 -8.00 7.75
N LYS A 200 19.08 -6.82 8.33
CA LYS A 200 19.67 -6.47 9.62
C LYS A 200 18.86 -5.40 10.33
N ASN A 201 18.78 -5.49 11.65
CA ASN A 201 18.40 -4.37 12.50
C ASN A 201 19.70 -3.65 12.93
N ALA A 202 20.04 -2.57 12.24
CA ALA A 202 21.30 -1.87 12.41
C ALA A 202 21.23 -0.73 13.44
N ALA A 203 20.11 0.03 13.46
CA ALA A 203 20.00 1.25 14.26
C ALA A 203 18.78 1.25 15.22
N HIS A 204 17.88 0.28 15.12
CA HIS A 204 16.66 0.23 15.92
C HIS A 204 16.62 -0.98 16.89
N GLN A 205 17.78 -1.48 17.31
CA GLN A 205 17.88 -2.53 18.30
C GLN A 205 17.14 -2.11 19.60
N ASN A 206 16.35 -3.04 20.13
CA ASN A 206 15.47 -2.79 21.30
C ASN A 206 14.32 -1.79 21.07
N ILE A 207 14.12 -1.30 19.83
CA ILE A 207 13.03 -0.38 19.48
C ILE A 207 11.99 -1.11 18.62
N ILE A 208 12.45 -1.92 17.66
CA ILE A 208 11.59 -2.70 16.77
C ILE A 208 12.00 -4.18 16.78
N GLU A 209 11.04 -5.06 16.51
CA GLU A 209 11.20 -6.53 16.57
C GLU A 209 11.72 -7.13 15.24
N PHE A 210 12.02 -6.32 14.23
CA PHE A 210 12.39 -6.75 12.89
C PHE A 210 13.55 -5.91 12.33
N GLU A 211 13.87 -6.15 11.07
CA GLU A 211 14.95 -5.45 10.37
C GLU A 211 14.60 -3.98 10.06
N ASP A 212 15.61 -3.16 9.93
CA ASP A 212 15.52 -1.77 9.45
C ASP A 212 16.26 -1.54 8.13
N THR A 213 16.99 -2.54 7.65
CA THR A 213 17.82 -2.49 6.44
C THR A 213 17.89 -3.86 5.80
N GLY A 214 17.92 -3.92 4.46
CA GLY A 214 18.12 -5.15 3.72
C GLY A 214 18.54 -4.93 2.27
N VAL A 215 19.19 -5.96 1.73
CA VAL A 215 19.61 -6.07 0.33
C VAL A 215 19.14 -7.42 -0.18
N VAL A 216 18.35 -7.41 -1.25
CA VAL A 216 17.67 -8.59 -1.77
C VAL A 216 17.88 -8.66 -3.28
N ILE A 217 18.11 -9.85 -3.81
CA ILE A 217 18.11 -10.14 -5.23
C ILE A 217 16.94 -11.06 -5.58
N LEU A 218 16.33 -10.83 -6.74
CA LEU A 218 15.13 -11.51 -7.22
C LEU A 218 15.35 -12.07 -8.63
N GLU A 219 14.75 -13.21 -8.90
CA GLU A 219 14.45 -13.69 -10.24
C GLU A 219 12.93 -13.77 -10.38
N PHE A 220 12.38 -13.18 -11.44
CA PHE A 220 10.96 -13.27 -11.77
C PHE A 220 10.69 -14.48 -12.66
N GLU A 221 9.43 -14.96 -12.71
CA GLU A 221 9.03 -16.11 -13.53
C GLU A 221 9.30 -15.88 -15.03
N ASN A 222 9.29 -14.64 -15.48
CA ASN A 222 9.60 -14.26 -16.87
C ASN A 222 11.10 -14.10 -17.17
N GLY A 223 11.98 -14.44 -16.23
CA GLY A 223 13.44 -14.38 -16.38
C GLY A 223 14.08 -13.02 -16.06
N VAL A 224 13.32 -11.99 -15.77
CA VAL A 224 13.87 -10.71 -15.31
C VAL A 224 14.56 -10.90 -13.96
N ILE A 225 15.76 -10.33 -13.80
CA ILE A 225 16.46 -10.30 -12.52
C ILE A 225 16.38 -8.92 -11.88
N GLY A 226 16.40 -8.84 -10.56
CA GLY A 226 16.29 -7.57 -9.87
C GLY A 226 17.02 -7.51 -8.55
N ALA A 227 17.29 -6.29 -8.11
CA ALA A 227 17.78 -6.01 -6.76
C ALA A 227 16.83 -5.04 -6.05
N ILE A 228 16.64 -5.28 -4.75
CA ILE A 228 15.94 -4.37 -3.84
C ILE A 228 16.92 -3.96 -2.76
N ASN A 229 17.18 -2.67 -2.65
CA ASN A 229 17.92 -2.09 -1.55
C ASN A 229 16.95 -1.27 -0.70
N TYR A 230 16.82 -1.57 0.57
CA TYR A 230 15.92 -0.85 1.44
C TYR A 230 16.52 -0.55 2.80
N THR A 231 16.20 0.63 3.32
CA THR A 231 16.53 1.02 4.69
C THR A 231 15.56 2.09 5.17
N VAL A 232 15.32 2.12 6.48
CA VAL A 232 14.65 3.24 7.15
C VAL A 232 15.64 4.12 7.93
N ASN A 233 16.94 3.96 7.67
CA ASN A 233 18.02 4.65 8.35
C ASN A 233 18.64 5.81 7.54
N SER A 234 17.96 6.31 6.50
CA SER A 234 18.42 7.53 5.81
C SER A 234 18.53 8.69 6.80
N PHE A 235 19.61 9.46 6.71
CA PHE A 235 19.90 10.50 7.70
C PHE A 235 18.88 11.65 7.65
N GLN A 236 18.19 11.91 8.74
CA GLN A 236 17.24 12.99 8.99
C GLN A 236 15.95 12.99 8.14
N LYS A 237 15.97 12.58 6.87
CA LYS A 237 14.81 12.63 5.96
C LYS A 237 14.79 11.46 4.98
N ASN A 238 13.63 11.22 4.38
CA ASN A 238 13.53 10.29 3.24
C ASN A 238 14.44 10.78 2.11
N MET A 239 15.24 9.88 1.56
CA MET A 239 16.19 10.21 0.50
C MET A 239 15.64 9.86 -0.88
N GLU A 240 15.26 8.59 -1.08
CA GLU A 240 14.96 8.06 -2.41
C GLU A 240 13.88 6.98 -2.35
N GLY A 241 13.01 6.99 -3.35
CA GLY A 241 12.16 5.86 -3.71
C GLY A 241 12.20 5.74 -5.22
N SER A 242 13.00 4.80 -5.77
CA SER A 242 13.25 4.73 -7.21
C SER A 242 13.15 3.31 -7.77
N LEU A 243 12.79 3.23 -9.04
CA LEU A 243 12.80 2.02 -9.85
C LEU A 243 13.50 2.30 -11.18
N THR A 244 14.62 1.63 -11.41
CA THR A 244 15.33 1.65 -12.70
C THR A 244 15.06 0.36 -13.46
N ILE A 245 14.77 0.47 -14.74
CA ILE A 245 14.45 -0.65 -15.65
C ILE A 245 15.41 -0.63 -16.82
N PHE A 246 16.11 -1.74 -17.04
CA PHE A 246 17.02 -1.94 -18.15
C PHE A 246 16.40 -2.92 -19.14
N GLY A 247 16.03 -2.42 -20.30
CA GLY A 247 15.46 -3.22 -21.39
C GLY A 247 16.29 -3.14 -22.66
N GLU A 248 15.99 -4.03 -23.58
CA GLU A 248 16.64 -4.17 -24.90
C GLU A 248 16.57 -2.88 -25.72
N LYS A 249 15.43 -2.16 -25.65
CA LYS A 249 15.14 -0.98 -26.46
C LYS A 249 15.05 0.30 -25.62
N GLY A 250 15.42 0.25 -24.34
CA GLY A 250 15.43 1.43 -23.53
C GLY A 250 15.74 1.19 -22.06
N THR A 251 16.22 2.26 -21.45
CA THR A 251 16.45 2.35 -20.01
C THR A 251 15.63 3.51 -19.46
N VAL A 252 14.91 3.27 -18.36
CA VAL A 252 14.12 4.30 -17.68
C VAL A 252 14.36 4.25 -16.17
N LYS A 253 14.36 5.42 -15.52
CA LYS A 253 14.38 5.52 -14.06
C LYS A 253 13.23 6.41 -13.60
N ILE A 254 12.33 5.83 -12.84
CA ILE A 254 11.38 6.55 -12.02
C ILE A 254 12.05 6.78 -10.67
N GLY A 255 12.05 8.00 -10.16
CA GLY A 255 12.76 8.35 -8.93
C GLY A 255 12.05 9.40 -8.09
N GLY A 256 12.83 10.33 -7.54
CA GLY A 256 12.42 11.21 -6.47
C GLY A 256 12.37 10.47 -5.12
N GLN A 257 11.65 11.02 -4.16
CA GLN A 257 11.50 10.38 -2.85
C GLN A 257 10.40 9.29 -2.83
N TYR A 258 9.47 9.32 -3.80
CA TYR A 258 8.23 8.54 -3.75
C TYR A 258 7.80 7.99 -5.11
N LEU A 259 8.73 7.69 -6.03
CA LEU A 259 8.42 7.28 -7.41
C LEU A 259 7.57 8.35 -8.15
N ASN A 260 7.88 9.60 -7.93
CA ASN A 260 7.08 10.75 -8.39
C ASN A 260 7.73 11.55 -9.50
N GLU A 261 8.96 11.20 -9.89
CA GLU A 261 9.75 11.89 -10.90
C GLU A 261 10.24 10.91 -11.97
N LEU A 262 10.27 11.33 -13.23
CA LEU A 262 10.95 10.62 -14.30
C LEU A 262 12.38 11.16 -14.38
N GLU A 263 13.33 10.51 -13.72
CA GLU A 263 14.72 11.00 -13.60
C GLU A 263 15.57 10.69 -14.83
N TYR A 264 15.27 9.58 -15.51
CA TYR A 264 16.04 9.19 -16.68
C TYR A 264 15.16 8.45 -17.68
N GLN A 265 15.38 8.72 -18.96
CA GLN A 265 14.83 7.92 -20.04
C GLN A 265 15.76 7.97 -21.27
N GLN A 266 16.00 6.83 -21.84
CA GLN A 266 16.61 6.66 -23.15
C GLN A 266 15.90 5.46 -23.81
N ILE A 267 15.03 5.73 -24.78
CA ILE A 267 14.15 4.73 -25.39
C ILE A 267 14.25 4.84 -26.90
N GLU A 268 14.36 3.70 -27.58
CA GLU A 268 14.43 3.64 -29.04
C GLU A 268 13.19 4.30 -29.67
N SER A 269 13.40 5.37 -30.43
CA SER A 269 12.35 6.09 -31.19
C SER A 269 11.15 6.55 -30.34
N TYR A 270 11.31 6.72 -29.03
CA TYR A 270 10.24 7.17 -28.15
C TYR A 270 10.73 8.05 -27.01
N VAL A 271 9.92 9.01 -26.62
CA VAL A 271 10.17 9.88 -25.46
C VAL A 271 8.88 10.02 -24.66
N ILE A 272 8.96 9.76 -23.37
CA ILE A 272 7.87 10.11 -22.44
C ILE A 272 7.88 11.64 -22.29
N SER A 273 6.82 12.29 -22.73
CA SER A 273 6.67 13.74 -22.66
C SER A 273 5.34 14.10 -21.99
N ASN A 274 5.23 15.35 -21.55
CA ASN A 274 3.99 15.92 -21.05
C ASN A 274 3.36 15.10 -19.89
N LEU A 275 4.19 14.60 -18.96
CA LEU A 275 3.66 13.99 -17.76
C LEU A 275 2.85 15.03 -16.96
N PRO A 276 1.61 14.69 -16.54
CA PRO A 276 0.84 15.60 -15.69
C PRO A 276 1.56 15.79 -14.35
N ALA A 277 1.31 16.92 -13.70
CA ALA A 277 1.78 17.13 -12.35
C ALA A 277 1.19 16.07 -11.42
N GLY A 278 2.02 15.46 -10.59
CA GLY A 278 1.59 14.54 -9.54
C GLY A 278 0.98 15.27 -8.34
N ASN A 279 0.20 14.57 -7.54
CA ASN A 279 -0.24 15.08 -6.25
C ASN A 279 0.96 15.26 -5.31
N LYS A 280 0.78 16.00 -4.21
CA LYS A 280 1.82 16.14 -3.17
C LYS A 280 1.95 14.86 -2.35
N ALA A 281 3.09 14.69 -1.69
CA ALA A 281 3.28 13.62 -0.70
C ALA A 281 2.33 13.81 0.50
N ASN A 282 1.94 12.71 1.14
CA ASN A 282 1.17 12.75 2.37
C ASN A 282 2.05 13.27 3.52
N GLU A 283 1.61 14.29 4.22
CA GLU A 283 2.27 14.83 5.41
C GLU A 283 1.53 14.40 6.67
N TYR A 284 2.28 13.89 7.64
CA TYR A 284 1.78 13.41 8.93
C TYR A 284 2.45 14.12 10.12
N GLY A 285 2.95 15.34 9.89
CA GLY A 285 3.63 16.16 10.89
C GLY A 285 5.08 15.74 11.13
N SER A 286 5.32 14.61 11.78
CA SER A 286 6.67 14.13 12.11
C SER A 286 7.36 13.35 10.98
N TYR A 287 6.63 12.94 9.95
CA TYR A 287 7.18 12.20 8.79
C TYR A 287 6.32 12.40 7.55
N GLN A 288 6.91 12.14 6.39
CA GLN A 288 6.22 12.12 5.11
C GLN A 288 6.04 10.67 4.63
N GLY A 289 4.91 10.43 3.96
CA GLY A 289 4.57 9.16 3.31
C GLY A 289 4.58 9.27 1.78
N SER A 290 4.02 8.27 1.12
CA SER A 290 3.86 8.23 -0.35
C SER A 290 2.94 9.33 -0.87
N MET A 291 2.89 9.48 -2.21
CA MET A 291 2.05 10.47 -2.89
C MET A 291 0.57 10.29 -2.59
N SER A 292 -0.15 11.42 -2.47
CA SER A 292 -1.57 11.45 -2.13
C SER A 292 -2.45 11.25 -3.37
N ASN A 293 -2.60 9.99 -3.82
CA ASN A 293 -3.48 9.64 -4.94
C ASN A 293 -4.73 8.85 -4.48
N HIS A 294 -5.19 9.10 -3.26
CA HIS A 294 -6.40 8.45 -2.73
C HIS A 294 -7.66 8.87 -3.51
N ASP A 295 -7.70 10.07 -4.07
CA ASP A 295 -8.72 10.53 -5.00
C ASP A 295 -8.97 9.52 -6.14
N LYS A 296 -7.91 9.02 -6.76
CA LYS A 296 -7.99 8.04 -7.85
C LYS A 296 -8.40 6.65 -7.36
N VAL A 297 -8.00 6.28 -6.15
CA VAL A 297 -8.45 5.03 -5.52
C VAL A 297 -9.96 5.07 -5.28
N TYR A 298 -10.48 6.15 -4.71
CA TYR A 298 -11.92 6.31 -4.44
C TYR A 298 -12.73 6.42 -5.73
N LYS A 299 -12.23 7.16 -6.73
CA LYS A 299 -12.88 7.21 -8.03
C LYS A 299 -13.02 5.82 -8.64
N ASN A 300 -11.95 5.02 -8.66
CA ASN A 300 -12.02 3.64 -9.17
C ASN A 300 -12.98 2.77 -8.35
N LEU A 301 -12.97 2.88 -7.01
CA LEU A 301 -13.89 2.14 -6.15
C LEU A 301 -15.35 2.43 -6.52
N VAL A 302 -15.72 3.69 -6.66
CA VAL A 302 -17.09 4.11 -7.02
C VAL A 302 -17.44 3.63 -8.43
N ASP A 303 -16.52 3.75 -9.38
CA ASP A 303 -16.73 3.29 -10.76
C ASP A 303 -16.92 1.76 -10.83
N VAL A 304 -16.18 0.98 -10.04
CA VAL A 304 -16.35 -0.48 -9.95
C VAL A 304 -17.72 -0.83 -9.37
N ILE A 305 -18.09 -0.22 -8.24
CA ILE A 305 -19.35 -0.57 -7.54
C ILE A 305 -20.58 -0.12 -8.36
N ASN A 306 -20.57 1.09 -8.91
CA ASN A 306 -21.73 1.66 -9.58
C ASN A 306 -21.81 1.32 -11.08
N ASN A 307 -20.68 1.11 -11.75
CA ASN A 307 -20.60 1.04 -13.21
C ASN A 307 -19.93 -0.25 -13.73
N ASN A 308 -19.60 -1.21 -12.86
CA ASN A 308 -18.86 -2.44 -13.19
C ASN A 308 -17.55 -2.18 -13.94
N ALA A 309 -16.86 -1.09 -13.62
CA ALA A 309 -15.56 -0.79 -14.19
C ALA A 309 -14.48 -1.80 -13.74
N ALA A 310 -13.35 -1.84 -14.44
CA ALA A 310 -12.23 -2.66 -14.02
C ALA A 310 -11.61 -2.17 -12.69
N MET A 311 -11.38 -3.09 -11.78
CA MET A 311 -10.73 -2.81 -10.49
C MET A 311 -9.24 -2.59 -10.69
N ALA A 312 -8.72 -1.43 -10.28
CA ALA A 312 -7.31 -1.08 -10.45
C ALA A 312 -6.36 -1.85 -9.50
N ALA A 313 -6.84 -2.18 -8.30
CA ALA A 313 -6.11 -2.98 -7.33
C ALA A 313 -7.08 -3.71 -6.40
N GLY A 314 -7.09 -5.02 -6.48
CA GLY A 314 -7.99 -5.88 -5.71
C GLY A 314 -7.26 -6.79 -4.74
N SER A 315 -8.02 -7.71 -4.16
CA SER A 315 -7.54 -8.68 -3.18
C SER A 315 -6.42 -9.56 -3.70
N ARG A 316 -6.45 -9.92 -5.01
CA ARG A 316 -5.38 -10.73 -5.63
C ARG A 316 -4.05 -9.98 -5.67
N ASP A 317 -4.06 -8.70 -6.01
CA ASP A 317 -2.85 -7.85 -5.97
C ASP A 317 -2.31 -7.72 -4.55
N GLY A 318 -3.21 -7.57 -3.57
CA GLY A 318 -2.86 -7.56 -2.15
C GLY A 318 -2.16 -8.82 -1.70
N LEU A 319 -2.75 -10.00 -2.01
CA LEU A 319 -2.17 -11.30 -1.72
C LEU A 319 -0.78 -11.46 -2.34
N LYS A 320 -0.62 -11.15 -3.62
CA LYS A 320 0.66 -11.29 -4.33
C LYS A 320 1.76 -10.41 -3.74
N THR A 321 1.42 -9.19 -3.35
CA THR A 321 2.35 -8.31 -2.63
C THR A 321 2.81 -8.95 -1.31
N VAL A 322 1.88 -9.50 -0.53
CA VAL A 322 2.18 -10.15 0.76
C VAL A 322 3.01 -11.42 0.54
N GLU A 323 2.67 -12.28 -0.42
CA GLU A 323 3.43 -13.49 -0.76
C GLU A 323 4.89 -13.17 -1.13
N ILE A 324 5.14 -12.11 -1.91
CA ILE A 324 6.51 -11.69 -2.25
C ILE A 324 7.26 -11.23 -1.00
N ILE A 325 6.64 -10.44 -0.12
CA ILE A 325 7.26 -9.98 1.13
C ILE A 325 7.58 -11.18 2.04
N GLU A 326 6.67 -12.12 2.23
CA GLU A 326 6.91 -13.34 3.01
C GLU A 326 8.10 -14.15 2.44
N ARG A 327 8.18 -14.30 1.11
CA ARG A 327 9.31 -14.98 0.45
C ARG A 327 10.62 -14.25 0.67
N ILE A 328 10.61 -12.92 0.66
CA ILE A 328 11.81 -12.12 0.97
C ILE A 328 12.24 -12.39 2.41
N TYR A 329 11.32 -12.32 3.37
CA TYR A 329 11.64 -12.54 4.77
C TYR A 329 12.09 -13.96 5.09
N ALA A 330 11.54 -14.96 4.38
CA ALA A 330 11.94 -16.36 4.52
C ALA A 330 13.32 -16.66 3.94
N ALA A 331 13.71 -15.98 2.84
CA ALA A 331 14.94 -16.23 2.11
C ALA A 331 16.12 -15.34 2.54
N ALA A 332 15.84 -14.15 3.10
CA ALA A 332 16.90 -13.22 3.53
C ALA A 332 17.49 -13.62 4.88
N GLU A 333 18.81 -13.84 4.89
CA GLU A 333 19.57 -14.18 6.10
C GLU A 333 19.67 -12.98 7.04
N ASN A 334 19.52 -13.23 8.35
CA ASN A 334 19.76 -12.20 9.37
C ASN A 334 21.27 -12.05 9.60
N LEU A 335 21.78 -10.86 9.37
CA LEU A 335 23.13 -10.51 9.78
C LEU A 335 23.12 -9.99 11.22
N GLN A 336 24.09 -10.44 12.03
CA GLN A 336 24.29 -9.97 13.40
C GLN A 336 24.83 -8.53 13.44
#